data_22cf4bc2e040610b950a565a3121a1fe
#
_entry.id   22cf4bc2e040610b950a565a3121a1fe
#
_cell.length_a   1.000
_cell.length_b   1.000
_cell.length_c   1.000
_cell.angle_alpha   90.00
_cell.angle_beta   90.00
_cell.angle_gamma   90.00
#
_symmetry.space_group_name_H-M   'P 1'
#
loop_
_entity.id
_entity.type
_entity.pdbx_description
1 polymer ?
#
loop_
_entity_poly.entity_id
_entity_poly.type
_entity_poly.pdbx_seq_one_letter_code
_entity_poly.pdbx_strand_id
1 'polypeptide(L)'
;MTALPDRPQIRQSIGPRPHRWTCDEFHNIGDAGMLEGQTVILVDGEILAMPNPNPPHDTATTLATYQLMDRFRNGHFVRVQTGLPTNLDTDPVPDLAVIAGSPRDFATQHPRTAVLVVEVSDSSFDYDVGLKSNLYAAAGILDYWVIDVNGRQLIVFRVPTPDAAAPRGFRYASTQILSVGDSITPLAATTAIAIADLLP
;
A
#
# COMPACT_ATOMS: atom_id res chain seq x y z
N MET A 1 -12.61 -4.21 61.78
CA MET A 1 -12.54 -4.27 60.29
C MET A 1 -12.09 -2.91 59.81
N THR A 2 -10.82 -2.73 59.54
CA THR A 2 -10.23 -1.45 59.12
C THR A 2 -10.33 -1.40 57.59
N ALA A 3 -11.09 -0.44 57.04
CA ALA A 3 -11.18 -0.23 55.63
C ALA A 3 -9.81 0.16 55.05
N LEU A 4 -9.39 -0.50 53.96
CA LEU A 4 -8.18 -0.14 53.21
C LEU A 4 -8.37 1.27 52.60
N PRO A 5 -7.36 2.12 52.58
CA PRO A 5 -7.41 3.42 51.96
C PRO A 5 -7.64 3.30 50.47
N ASP A 6 -8.51 4.11 49.96
CA ASP A 6 -8.87 4.25 48.54
C ASP A 6 -7.60 4.55 47.74
N ARG A 7 -7.33 3.76 46.69
CA ARG A 7 -6.19 4.01 45.78
C ARG A 7 -6.45 5.32 45.03
N PRO A 8 -5.48 6.25 45.01
CA PRO A 8 -5.63 7.45 44.20
C PRO A 8 -5.83 7.08 42.74
N GLN A 9 -6.94 7.48 42.17
CA GLN A 9 -7.19 7.38 40.75
C GLN A 9 -6.12 8.25 40.03
N ILE A 10 -5.20 7.61 39.30
CA ILE A 10 -4.24 8.30 38.44
C ILE A 10 -5.05 8.99 37.35
N ARG A 11 -5.26 10.32 37.49
CA ARG A 11 -5.78 11.14 36.40
C ARG A 11 -4.78 10.99 35.24
N GLN A 12 -5.23 10.38 34.13
CA GLN A 12 -4.46 10.42 32.90
C GLN A 12 -4.25 11.89 32.55
N SER A 13 -2.99 12.35 32.56
CA SER A 13 -2.68 13.72 32.18
C SER A 13 -2.96 13.87 30.68
N ILE A 14 -3.98 14.67 30.35
CA ILE A 14 -4.27 15.07 28.99
C ILE A 14 -3.31 16.22 28.66
N GLY A 15 -2.07 15.89 28.33
CA GLY A 15 -1.10 16.84 27.80
C GLY A 15 -1.23 17.04 26.28
N PRO A 16 -0.52 18.03 25.71
CA PRO A 16 -0.43 18.20 24.26
C PRO A 16 0.00 16.90 23.58
N ARG A 17 -0.61 16.59 22.44
CA ARG A 17 -0.27 15.42 21.61
C ARG A 17 -0.02 15.89 20.18
N PRO A 18 0.86 15.21 19.41
CA PRO A 18 0.95 15.44 17.99
C PRO A 18 -0.43 15.32 17.33
N HIS A 19 -0.73 16.22 16.40
CA HIS A 19 -1.91 16.10 15.56
C HIS A 19 -1.75 14.88 14.64
N ARG A 20 -2.81 14.10 14.50
CA ARG A 20 -2.89 13.01 13.53
C ARG A 20 -3.81 13.46 12.41
N TRP A 21 -3.26 13.55 11.22
CA TRP A 21 -3.97 13.98 10.03
C TRP A 21 -4.97 12.94 9.56
N THR A 22 -6.15 13.38 9.18
CA THR A 22 -7.10 12.56 8.40
C THR A 22 -6.80 12.68 6.90
N CYS A 23 -7.30 11.73 6.09
CA CYS A 23 -7.19 11.83 4.63
C CYS A 23 -7.84 13.13 4.10
N ASP A 24 -8.99 13.53 4.65
CA ASP A 24 -9.67 14.76 4.23
C ASP A 24 -8.83 16.01 4.54
N GLU A 25 -8.22 16.10 5.72
CA GLU A 25 -7.31 17.19 6.07
C GLU A 25 -6.06 17.18 5.17
N PHE A 26 -5.49 16.00 4.93
CA PHE A 26 -4.32 15.84 4.06
C PHE A 26 -4.61 16.29 2.62
N HIS A 27 -5.77 15.92 2.07
CA HIS A 27 -6.18 16.38 0.74
C HIS A 27 -6.42 17.89 0.73
N ASN A 28 -7.10 18.44 1.76
CA ASN A 28 -7.37 19.87 1.86
C ASN A 28 -6.08 20.72 1.90
N ILE A 29 -5.03 20.29 2.62
CA ILE A 29 -3.75 21.01 2.62
C ILE A 29 -3.01 20.86 1.29
N GLY A 30 -3.17 19.71 0.59
CA GLY A 30 -2.69 19.50 -0.76
C GLY A 30 -3.35 20.45 -1.76
N ASP A 31 -4.68 20.52 -1.76
CA ASP A 31 -5.48 21.41 -2.62
C ASP A 31 -5.20 22.89 -2.34
N ALA A 32 -4.83 23.25 -1.12
CA ALA A 32 -4.38 24.58 -0.76
C ALA A 32 -2.94 24.90 -1.22
N GLY A 33 -2.26 23.96 -1.91
CA GLY A 33 -0.89 24.13 -2.43
C GLY A 33 0.22 24.01 -1.36
N MET A 34 -0.12 23.64 -0.12
CA MET A 34 0.86 23.56 0.98
C MET A 34 1.88 22.42 0.82
N LEU A 35 1.57 21.44 -0.02
CA LEU A 35 2.42 20.27 -0.30
C LEU A 35 3.03 20.31 -1.71
N GLU A 36 2.91 21.45 -2.40
CA GLU A 36 3.40 21.61 -3.77
C GLU A 36 4.92 21.33 -3.87
N GLY A 37 5.30 20.53 -4.89
CA GLY A 37 6.70 20.13 -5.13
C GLY A 37 7.20 19.02 -4.19
N GLN A 38 6.35 18.49 -3.31
CA GLN A 38 6.70 17.39 -2.43
C GLN A 38 5.99 16.09 -2.85
N THR A 39 6.71 14.98 -2.87
CA THR A 39 6.12 13.63 -3.00
C THR A 39 5.88 13.10 -1.60
N VAL A 40 4.62 13.09 -1.17
CA VAL A 40 4.24 12.72 0.20
C VAL A 40 3.08 11.73 0.20
N ILE A 41 3.02 10.92 1.25
CA ILE A 41 1.91 10.01 1.55
C ILE A 41 1.43 10.24 2.98
N LEU A 42 0.21 9.83 3.29
CA LEU A 42 -0.31 9.80 4.64
C LEU A 42 -0.31 8.37 5.18
N VAL A 43 0.31 8.15 6.32
CA VAL A 43 0.34 6.83 6.99
C VAL A 43 0.11 7.02 8.48
N ASP A 44 -0.94 6.41 9.03
CA ASP A 44 -1.33 6.53 10.46
C ASP A 44 -1.42 7.99 10.94
N GLY A 45 -1.90 8.89 10.08
CA GLY A 45 -2.01 10.32 10.37
C GLY A 45 -0.68 11.07 10.36
N GLU A 46 0.40 10.48 9.87
CA GLU A 46 1.69 11.13 9.65
C GLU A 46 1.93 11.37 8.16
N ILE A 47 2.35 12.58 7.81
CA ILE A 47 2.75 12.91 6.43
C ILE A 47 4.21 12.52 6.25
N LEU A 48 4.45 11.57 5.36
CA LEU A 48 5.78 11.04 5.09
C LEU A 48 6.26 11.49 3.71
N ALA A 49 7.46 12.02 3.62
CA ALA A 49 8.11 12.34 2.35
C ALA A 49 8.67 11.05 1.72
N MET A 50 8.41 10.88 0.43
CA MET A 50 8.90 9.74 -0.35
C MET A 50 10.08 10.17 -1.22
N PRO A 51 11.10 9.31 -1.38
CA PRO A 51 12.18 9.57 -2.33
C PRO A 51 11.65 9.59 -3.76
N ASN A 52 12.32 10.32 -4.64
CA ASN A 52 12.00 10.28 -6.06
C ASN A 52 12.42 8.92 -6.65
N PRO A 53 11.62 8.34 -7.55
CA PRO A 53 12.00 7.13 -8.26
C PRO A 53 13.22 7.35 -9.15
N ASN A 54 13.92 6.25 -9.47
CA ASN A 54 15.07 6.24 -10.36
C ASN A 54 14.76 5.44 -11.66
N PRO A 55 15.62 5.49 -12.70
CA PRO A 55 15.31 4.84 -13.98
C PRO A 55 15.02 3.34 -13.92
N PRO A 56 15.68 2.48 -13.11
CA PRO A 56 15.30 1.08 -12.95
C PRO A 56 13.89 0.89 -12.39
N HIS A 57 13.51 1.66 -11.36
CA HIS A 57 12.17 1.67 -10.79
C HIS A 57 11.12 2.08 -11.85
N ASP A 58 11.37 3.18 -12.58
CA ASP A 58 10.44 3.67 -13.61
C ASP A 58 10.26 2.64 -14.74
N THR A 59 11.35 1.97 -15.12
CA THR A 59 11.29 0.90 -16.12
C THR A 59 10.44 -0.26 -15.64
N ALA A 60 10.67 -0.77 -14.44
CA ALA A 60 9.89 -1.87 -13.87
C ALA A 60 8.40 -1.48 -13.70
N THR A 61 8.12 -0.26 -13.23
CA THR A 61 6.75 0.28 -13.13
C THR A 61 6.06 0.30 -14.50
N THR A 62 6.78 0.74 -15.55
CA THR A 62 6.26 0.78 -16.92
C THR A 62 5.98 -0.64 -17.46
N LEU A 63 6.93 -1.58 -17.30
CA LEU A 63 6.76 -2.97 -17.71
C LEU A 63 5.57 -3.61 -17.01
N ALA A 64 5.48 -3.48 -15.69
CA ALA A 64 4.37 -3.99 -14.91
C ALA A 64 3.03 -3.37 -15.31
N THR A 65 3.00 -2.07 -15.63
CA THR A 65 1.80 -1.39 -16.15
C THR A 65 1.29 -2.08 -17.42
N TYR A 66 2.16 -2.33 -18.39
CA TYR A 66 1.76 -3.00 -19.64
C TYR A 66 1.25 -4.42 -19.40
N GLN A 67 1.92 -5.18 -18.55
CA GLN A 67 1.51 -6.54 -18.20
C GLN A 67 0.14 -6.56 -17.52
N LEU A 68 -0.11 -5.67 -16.56
CA LEU A 68 -1.38 -5.61 -15.85
C LEU A 68 -2.51 -5.09 -16.75
N MET A 69 -2.28 -4.06 -17.56
CA MET A 69 -3.28 -3.56 -18.50
C MET A 69 -3.71 -4.64 -19.52
N ASP A 70 -2.80 -5.52 -19.92
CA ASP A 70 -3.13 -6.64 -20.81
C ASP A 70 -3.99 -7.70 -20.12
N ARG A 71 -3.78 -7.98 -18.83
CA ARG A 71 -4.50 -9.01 -18.05
C ARG A 71 -5.85 -8.50 -17.51
N PHE A 72 -5.99 -7.22 -17.28
CA PHE A 72 -7.16 -6.60 -16.65
C PHE A 72 -7.94 -5.69 -17.61
N ARG A 73 -8.36 -6.22 -18.76
CA ARG A 73 -9.04 -5.42 -19.84
C ARG A 73 -10.51 -5.14 -19.55
N ASN A 74 -11.22 -6.03 -18.88
CA ASN A 74 -12.67 -5.95 -18.70
C ASN A 74 -13.03 -5.91 -17.21
N GLY A 75 -13.83 -4.92 -16.82
CA GLY A 75 -14.32 -4.79 -15.45
C GLY A 75 -13.25 -4.37 -14.44
N HIS A 76 -12.05 -4.04 -14.90
CA HIS A 76 -10.95 -3.52 -14.07
C HIS A 76 -10.17 -2.45 -14.83
N PHE A 77 -9.43 -1.64 -14.10
CA PHE A 77 -8.45 -0.70 -14.67
C PHE A 77 -7.23 -0.57 -13.75
N VAL A 78 -6.11 -0.18 -14.34
CA VAL A 78 -4.84 0.02 -13.63
C VAL A 78 -4.67 1.50 -13.32
N ARG A 79 -4.36 1.80 -12.06
CA ARG A 79 -3.90 3.12 -11.60
C ARG A 79 -2.41 3.06 -11.36
N VAL A 80 -1.73 4.14 -11.70
CA VAL A 80 -0.28 4.26 -11.55
C VAL A 80 -0.01 5.46 -10.63
N GLN A 81 0.71 5.24 -9.55
CA GLN A 81 1.18 6.27 -8.60
C GLN A 81 0.08 7.25 -8.18
N THR A 82 -1.04 6.70 -7.75
CA THR A 82 -2.20 7.50 -7.30
C THR A 82 -2.69 7.01 -5.96
N GLY A 83 -3.22 7.93 -5.13
CA GLY A 83 -3.70 7.65 -3.78
C GLY A 83 -4.71 6.50 -3.71
N LEU A 84 -4.59 5.69 -2.70
CA LEU A 84 -5.48 4.57 -2.36
C LEU A 84 -5.84 4.66 -0.86
N PRO A 85 -6.71 5.60 -0.45
CA PRO A 85 -7.10 5.74 0.95
C PRO A 85 -7.65 4.42 1.49
N THR A 86 -6.95 3.80 2.43
CA THR A 86 -7.32 2.50 3.00
C THR A 86 -8.17 2.64 4.26
N ASN A 87 -8.03 3.75 4.98
CA ASN A 87 -8.83 4.11 6.15
C ASN A 87 -8.92 5.64 6.29
N LEU A 88 -9.27 6.16 7.47
CA LEU A 88 -9.48 7.60 7.70
C LEU A 88 -8.18 8.42 7.77
N ASP A 89 -7.06 7.79 8.09
CA ASP A 89 -5.77 8.44 8.38
C ASP A 89 -4.58 7.81 7.61
N THR A 90 -4.88 7.03 6.56
CA THR A 90 -3.86 6.33 5.79
C THR A 90 -4.24 6.33 4.31
N ASP A 91 -3.46 7.05 3.51
CA ASP A 91 -3.58 7.18 2.06
C ASP A 91 -2.23 6.91 1.40
N PRO A 92 -1.86 5.64 1.22
CA PRO A 92 -0.66 5.27 0.48
C PRO A 92 -0.83 5.59 -1.01
N VAL A 93 0.29 5.77 -1.68
CA VAL A 93 0.37 5.93 -3.13
C VAL A 93 1.14 4.72 -3.68
N PRO A 94 0.47 3.59 -3.96
CA PRO A 94 1.13 2.43 -4.56
C PRO A 94 1.64 2.75 -5.96
N ASP A 95 2.72 2.10 -6.39
CA ASP A 95 3.21 2.23 -7.76
C ASP A 95 2.15 1.79 -8.75
N LEU A 96 1.45 0.69 -8.46
CA LEU A 96 0.33 0.20 -9.28
C LEU A 96 -0.81 -0.33 -8.39
N ALA A 97 -2.04 -0.02 -8.77
CA ALA A 97 -3.23 -0.63 -8.19
C ALA A 97 -4.20 -1.06 -9.28
N VAL A 98 -4.66 -2.30 -9.23
CA VAL A 98 -5.74 -2.79 -10.10
C VAL A 98 -7.06 -2.65 -9.36
N ILE A 99 -7.95 -1.86 -9.93
CA ILE A 99 -9.24 -1.49 -9.33
C ILE A 99 -10.37 -2.14 -10.12
N ALA A 100 -11.34 -2.72 -9.42
CA ALA A 100 -12.58 -3.22 -10.04
C ALA A 100 -13.47 -2.05 -10.48
N GLY A 101 -14.11 -2.17 -11.64
CA GLY A 101 -14.97 -1.14 -12.22
C GLY A 101 -14.32 -0.38 -13.37
N SER A 102 -14.72 0.88 -13.54
CA SER A 102 -14.27 1.79 -14.60
C SER A 102 -13.63 3.04 -14.00
N PRO A 103 -12.64 3.67 -14.65
CA PRO A 103 -12.07 4.94 -14.17
C PRO A 103 -13.11 6.03 -13.89
N ARG A 104 -14.23 6.03 -14.64
CA ARG A 104 -15.31 7.02 -14.48
C ARG A 104 -16.10 6.85 -13.18
N ASP A 105 -16.10 5.67 -12.59
CA ASP A 105 -16.77 5.40 -11.30
C ASP A 105 -16.06 6.13 -10.14
N PHE A 106 -14.82 6.56 -10.35
CA PHE A 106 -13.96 7.23 -9.39
C PHE A 106 -13.59 8.66 -9.81
N ALA A 107 -14.45 9.33 -10.60
CA ALA A 107 -14.19 10.69 -11.07
C ALA A 107 -14.22 11.75 -9.94
N THR A 108 -14.92 11.47 -8.83
CA THR A 108 -15.12 12.41 -7.70
C THR A 108 -14.58 11.92 -6.37
N GLN A 109 -14.03 10.70 -6.32
CA GLN A 109 -13.46 10.11 -5.11
C GLN A 109 -12.42 9.05 -5.44
N HIS A 110 -11.47 8.85 -4.56
CA HIS A 110 -10.50 7.75 -4.70
C HIS A 110 -11.16 6.39 -4.39
N PRO A 111 -10.75 5.30 -5.09
CA PRO A 111 -11.08 3.94 -4.64
C PRO A 111 -10.45 3.68 -3.27
N ARG A 112 -11.12 2.89 -2.45
CA ARG A 112 -10.66 2.53 -1.09
C ARG A 112 -10.15 1.10 -0.97
N THR A 113 -10.15 0.35 -2.08
CA THR A 113 -9.65 -1.01 -2.16
C THR A 113 -9.15 -1.29 -3.58
N ALA A 114 -8.37 -2.36 -3.70
CA ALA A 114 -7.85 -2.86 -4.97
C ALA A 114 -7.93 -4.39 -5.00
N VAL A 115 -8.03 -4.98 -6.19
CA VAL A 115 -7.94 -6.45 -6.36
C VAL A 115 -6.50 -6.93 -6.39
N LEU A 116 -5.57 -6.02 -6.71
CA LEU A 116 -4.13 -6.22 -6.66
C LEU A 116 -3.45 -4.88 -6.39
N VAL A 117 -2.47 -4.87 -5.50
CA VAL A 117 -1.53 -3.77 -5.30
C VAL A 117 -0.13 -4.24 -5.63
N VAL A 118 0.64 -3.41 -6.35
CA VAL A 118 2.03 -3.69 -6.69
C VAL A 118 2.88 -2.50 -6.28
N GLU A 119 3.96 -2.79 -5.56
CA GLU A 119 5.05 -1.86 -5.28
C GLU A 119 6.30 -2.29 -6.06
N VAL A 120 7.03 -1.32 -6.56
CA VAL A 120 8.32 -1.54 -7.22
C VAL A 120 9.41 -1.09 -6.28
N SER A 121 10.24 -2.02 -5.85
CA SER A 121 11.23 -1.78 -4.82
C SER A 121 12.64 -1.78 -5.41
N ASP A 122 13.30 -0.66 -5.30
CA ASP A 122 14.73 -0.51 -5.58
C ASP A 122 15.50 -0.17 -4.29
N SER A 123 15.15 0.94 -3.63
CA SER A 123 15.77 1.37 -2.36
C SER A 123 14.87 1.20 -1.14
N SER A 124 13.61 0.84 -1.32
CA SER A 124 12.56 0.77 -0.29
C SER A 124 12.20 -0.65 0.14
N PHE A 125 13.00 -1.66 -0.22
CA PHE A 125 12.65 -3.08 -0.07
C PHE A 125 12.14 -3.44 1.33
N ASP A 126 12.87 -3.10 2.38
CA ASP A 126 12.47 -3.41 3.76
C ASP A 126 11.16 -2.72 4.17
N TYR A 127 10.90 -1.54 3.63
CA TYR A 127 9.67 -0.79 3.87
C TYR A 127 8.48 -1.44 3.16
N ASP A 128 8.65 -1.86 1.91
CA ASP A 128 7.60 -2.46 1.10
C ASP A 128 7.23 -3.87 1.58
N VAL A 129 8.22 -4.74 1.89
CA VAL A 129 7.95 -6.08 2.42
C VAL A 129 7.54 -6.07 3.91
N GLY A 130 7.90 -5.02 4.64
CA GLY A 130 7.64 -4.85 6.07
C GLY A 130 6.37 -4.05 6.35
N LEU A 131 6.50 -2.74 6.52
CA LEU A 131 5.40 -1.85 6.93
C LEU A 131 4.25 -1.84 5.94
N LYS A 132 4.50 -1.70 4.63
CA LYS A 132 3.46 -1.69 3.61
C LYS A 132 2.72 -3.03 3.51
N SER A 133 3.41 -4.16 3.67
CA SER A 133 2.74 -5.47 3.67
C SER A 133 1.71 -5.59 4.80
N ASN A 134 2.02 -5.11 6.01
CA ASN A 134 1.07 -5.06 7.13
C ASN A 134 -0.07 -4.05 6.87
N LEU A 135 0.24 -2.90 6.23
CA LEU A 135 -0.75 -1.90 5.87
C LEU A 135 -1.78 -2.49 4.90
N TYR A 136 -1.32 -3.10 3.80
CA TYR A 136 -2.21 -3.68 2.81
C TYR A 136 -2.94 -4.94 3.31
N ALA A 137 -2.33 -5.73 4.20
CA ALA A 137 -3.01 -6.82 4.88
C ALA A 137 -4.17 -6.31 5.76
N ALA A 138 -3.94 -5.25 6.55
CA ALA A 138 -4.97 -4.61 7.38
C ALA A 138 -6.08 -3.96 6.54
N ALA A 139 -5.75 -3.48 5.34
CA ALA A 139 -6.72 -2.96 4.36
C ALA A 139 -7.52 -4.06 3.63
N GLY A 140 -7.20 -5.34 3.86
CA GLY A 140 -7.89 -6.47 3.24
C GLY A 140 -7.53 -6.70 1.77
N ILE A 141 -6.39 -6.16 1.29
CA ILE A 141 -5.89 -6.42 -0.06
C ILE A 141 -5.48 -7.89 -0.18
N LEU A 142 -6.12 -8.64 -1.07
CA LEU A 142 -5.96 -10.09 -1.16
C LEU A 142 -4.70 -10.52 -1.93
N ASP A 143 -4.21 -9.68 -2.84
CA ASP A 143 -3.04 -9.93 -3.68
C ASP A 143 -2.15 -8.69 -3.61
N TYR A 144 -1.00 -8.82 -2.95
CA TYR A 144 -0.01 -7.74 -2.80
C TYR A 144 1.34 -8.23 -3.32
N TRP A 145 1.94 -7.47 -4.20
CA TRP A 145 3.18 -7.81 -4.88
C TRP A 145 4.26 -6.77 -4.62
N VAL A 146 5.49 -7.22 -4.44
CA VAL A 146 6.69 -6.37 -4.40
C VAL A 146 7.64 -6.85 -5.49
N ILE A 147 7.85 -6.02 -6.51
CA ILE A 147 8.85 -6.24 -7.56
C ILE A 147 10.19 -5.75 -7.00
N ASP A 148 11.04 -6.68 -6.61
CA ASP A 148 12.41 -6.39 -6.15
C ASP A 148 13.34 -6.28 -7.36
N VAL A 149 13.62 -5.05 -7.76
CA VAL A 149 14.44 -4.75 -8.94
C VAL A 149 15.88 -5.24 -8.75
N ASN A 150 16.45 -5.03 -7.56
CA ASN A 150 17.84 -5.41 -7.27
C ASN A 150 18.00 -6.91 -7.07
N GLY A 151 17.06 -7.56 -6.39
CA GLY A 151 17.03 -9.01 -6.20
C GLY A 151 16.56 -9.77 -7.43
N ARG A 152 16.06 -9.08 -8.48
CA ARG A 152 15.50 -9.65 -9.71
C ARG A 152 14.47 -10.74 -9.44
N GLN A 153 13.51 -10.42 -8.56
CA GLN A 153 12.50 -11.35 -8.08
C GLN A 153 11.16 -10.63 -7.83
N LEU A 154 10.10 -11.39 -7.68
CA LEU A 154 8.79 -10.94 -7.26
C LEU A 154 8.44 -11.59 -5.92
N ILE A 155 8.08 -10.79 -4.92
CA ILE A 155 7.53 -11.25 -3.66
C ILE A 155 6.01 -11.10 -3.71
N VAL A 156 5.28 -12.19 -3.53
CA VAL A 156 3.82 -12.25 -3.57
C VAL A 156 3.29 -12.52 -2.18
N PHE A 157 2.46 -11.62 -1.69
CA PHE A 157 1.81 -11.72 -0.39
C PHE A 157 0.30 -11.96 -0.58
N ARG A 158 -0.24 -13.01 0.05
CA ARG A 158 -1.65 -13.40 -0.05
C ARG A 158 -2.19 -13.87 1.31
N VAL A 159 -3.50 -13.99 1.40
CA VAL A 159 -4.22 -14.44 2.60
C VAL A 159 -3.98 -13.49 3.78
N PRO A 160 -4.51 -12.23 3.71
CA PRO A 160 -4.44 -11.33 4.85
C PRO A 160 -5.17 -11.95 6.05
N THR A 161 -4.48 -12.03 7.19
CA THR A 161 -4.93 -12.77 8.37
C THR A 161 -4.72 -11.94 9.62
N PRO A 162 -5.66 -11.91 10.57
CA PRO A 162 -5.47 -11.27 11.87
C PRO A 162 -4.24 -11.84 12.59
N ASP A 163 -3.41 -10.93 13.14
CA ASP A 163 -2.25 -11.27 13.95
C ASP A 163 -2.01 -10.16 14.98
N ALA A 164 -2.33 -10.41 16.24
CA ALA A 164 -2.18 -9.44 17.32
C ALA A 164 -0.71 -9.00 17.57
N ALA A 165 0.27 -9.75 17.08
CA ALA A 165 1.68 -9.40 17.17
C ALA A 165 2.14 -8.49 16.02
N ALA A 166 1.37 -8.41 14.93
CA ALA A 166 1.69 -7.52 13.82
C ALA A 166 1.37 -6.05 14.16
N PRO A 167 2.16 -5.08 13.67
CA PRO A 167 2.01 -3.65 14.02
C PRO A 167 0.61 -3.08 13.79
N ARG A 168 -0.14 -3.62 12.82
CA ARG A 168 -1.50 -3.19 12.45
C ARG A 168 -2.56 -4.25 12.72
N GLY A 169 -2.25 -5.28 13.52
CA GLY A 169 -3.15 -6.37 13.85
C GLY A 169 -3.40 -7.36 12.70
N PHE A 170 -2.69 -7.24 11.57
CA PHE A 170 -2.80 -8.09 10.39
C PHE A 170 -1.45 -8.36 9.75
N ARG A 171 -1.33 -9.53 9.13
CA ARG A 171 -0.22 -9.90 8.25
C ARG A 171 -0.72 -10.80 7.11
N TYR A 172 0.10 -11.03 6.12
CA TYR A 172 -0.17 -12.07 5.13
C TYR A 172 0.30 -13.43 5.65
N ALA A 173 -0.56 -14.44 5.55
CA ALA A 173 -0.24 -15.83 5.95
C ALA A 173 0.53 -16.57 4.85
N SER A 174 0.48 -16.11 3.60
CA SER A 174 1.19 -16.70 2.47
C SER A 174 2.17 -15.68 1.88
N THR A 175 3.43 -16.08 1.78
CA THR A 175 4.46 -15.33 1.07
C THR A 175 5.17 -16.27 0.10
N GLN A 176 5.27 -15.88 -1.16
CA GLN A 176 5.96 -16.62 -2.20
C GLN A 176 7.01 -15.72 -2.86
N ILE A 177 8.20 -16.25 -3.09
CA ILE A 177 9.27 -15.56 -3.82
C ILE A 177 9.43 -16.27 -5.16
N LEU A 178 9.38 -15.48 -6.24
CA LEU A 178 9.45 -15.96 -7.62
C LEU A 178 10.61 -15.31 -8.34
N SER A 179 11.39 -16.09 -9.05
CA SER A 179 12.57 -15.66 -9.80
C SER A 179 12.25 -15.45 -11.29
N VAL A 180 13.22 -14.94 -12.06
CA VAL A 180 13.09 -14.60 -13.48
C VAL A 180 12.56 -15.75 -14.35
N GLY A 181 12.81 -17.02 -13.99
CA GLY A 181 12.31 -18.20 -14.73
C GLY A 181 10.86 -18.60 -14.41
N ASP A 182 10.26 -17.96 -13.41
CA ASP A 182 8.92 -18.30 -12.94
C ASP A 182 7.83 -17.44 -13.61
N SER A 183 6.59 -17.77 -13.32
CA SER A 183 5.42 -16.97 -13.71
C SER A 183 4.38 -16.94 -12.60
N ILE A 184 3.53 -15.92 -12.60
CA ILE A 184 2.46 -15.73 -11.63
C ILE A 184 1.14 -15.40 -12.31
N THR A 185 0.05 -15.94 -11.82
CA THR A 185 -1.30 -15.50 -12.19
C THR A 185 -1.86 -14.65 -11.06
N PRO A 186 -2.22 -13.37 -11.32
CA PRO A 186 -2.93 -12.55 -10.35
C PRO A 186 -4.24 -13.22 -9.93
N LEU A 187 -4.67 -13.07 -8.67
CA LEU A 187 -5.88 -13.75 -8.17
C LEU A 187 -7.14 -13.40 -8.97
N ALA A 188 -7.24 -12.16 -9.46
CA ALA A 188 -8.39 -11.69 -10.22
C ALA A 188 -8.20 -11.76 -11.75
N ALA A 189 -7.16 -12.46 -12.24
CA ALA A 189 -6.91 -12.69 -13.67
C ALA A 189 -6.88 -14.19 -14.00
N THR A 190 -6.88 -14.52 -15.29
CA THR A 190 -6.86 -15.91 -15.78
C THR A 190 -5.59 -16.30 -16.49
N THR A 191 -4.72 -15.34 -16.81
CA THR A 191 -3.49 -15.55 -17.56
C THR A 191 -2.27 -15.15 -16.75
N ALA A 192 -1.22 -15.96 -16.87
CA ALA A 192 0.03 -15.73 -16.15
C ALA A 192 0.85 -14.58 -16.75
N ILE A 193 1.72 -14.02 -15.94
CA ILE A 193 2.76 -13.05 -16.27
C ILE A 193 4.10 -13.71 -15.96
N ALA A 194 5.04 -13.71 -16.90
CA ALA A 194 6.40 -14.14 -16.62
C ALA A 194 7.11 -13.09 -15.76
N ILE A 195 7.85 -13.52 -14.74
CA ILE A 195 8.56 -12.59 -13.86
C ILE A 195 9.59 -11.75 -14.64
N ALA A 196 10.20 -12.35 -15.67
CA ALA A 196 11.11 -11.63 -16.57
C ALA A 196 10.48 -10.40 -17.23
N ASP A 197 9.16 -10.42 -17.47
CA ASP A 197 8.43 -9.32 -18.13
C ASP A 197 8.11 -8.15 -17.18
N LEU A 198 8.39 -8.30 -15.88
CA LEU A 198 8.21 -7.27 -14.86
C LEU A 198 9.51 -6.55 -14.49
N LEU A 199 10.66 -7.08 -14.94
CA LEU A 199 11.99 -6.62 -14.51
C LEU A 199 12.77 -5.97 -15.66
N PRO A 200 13.52 -4.89 -15.36
CA PRO A 200 14.37 -4.24 -16.35
C PRO A 200 15.54 -5.09 -16.81
#